data_eede855017550637f666bb73afd59ba5
#
_entry.id   eede855017550637f666bb73afd59ba5
#
_cell.length_a   1.000
_cell.length_b   1.000
_cell.length_c   1.000
_cell.angle_alpha   90.00
_cell.angle_beta   90.00
_cell.angle_gamma   90.00
#
_symmetry.space_group_name_H-M   'P 1'
#
loop_
_entity.id
_entity.type
_entity.pdbx_description
1 polymer ?
#
loop_
_entity_poly.entity_id
_entity_poly.type
_entity_poly.pdbx_seq_one_letter_code
_entity_poly.pdbx_strand_id
1 'polypeptide(L)'
;MVRKKNFLIVSFMGVDGSGKTTISKKIEKMFDKSKYLHLKPYIIFQDRRTVIKNPHKETKSTITVSFFRLLSWLISYKFFFFINKNHKIYIFDRYAHDIIIDPLRYKHNLSKNLTKLILSFFPKPD
;
A
#
# COMPACT_ATOMS: atom_id res chain seq x y z
N MET A 1 -9.12 -13.55 -19.83
CA MET A 1 -7.84 -13.19 -20.43
C MET A 1 -6.99 -12.45 -19.38
N VAL A 2 -6.00 -13.10 -18.80
CA VAL A 2 -5.10 -12.46 -17.83
C VAL A 2 -4.20 -11.51 -18.60
N ARG A 3 -4.41 -10.19 -18.49
CA ARG A 3 -3.49 -9.21 -19.06
C ARG A 3 -2.12 -9.43 -18.42
N LYS A 4 -1.16 -9.88 -19.21
CA LYS A 4 0.24 -10.02 -18.79
C LYS A 4 0.71 -8.65 -18.31
N LYS A 5 1.02 -8.52 -17.03
CA LYS A 5 1.59 -7.29 -16.49
C LYS A 5 2.96 -7.08 -17.15
N ASN A 6 3.21 -5.90 -17.67
CA ASN A 6 4.51 -5.52 -18.23
C ASN A 6 5.47 -4.95 -17.15
N PHE A 7 5.14 -5.12 -15.89
CA PHE A 7 5.90 -4.61 -14.74
C PHE A 7 5.79 -5.57 -13.56
N LEU A 8 6.78 -5.54 -12.70
CA LEU A 8 6.89 -6.31 -11.47
C LEU A 8 6.50 -5.44 -10.27
N ILE A 9 5.73 -5.99 -9.34
CA ILE A 9 5.41 -5.34 -8.06
C ILE A 9 6.09 -6.14 -6.95
N VAL A 10 7.04 -5.52 -6.28
CA VAL A 10 7.72 -6.09 -5.11
C VAL A 10 7.25 -5.36 -3.86
N SER A 11 6.84 -6.07 -2.84
CA SER A 11 6.44 -5.45 -1.57
C SER A 11 7.22 -6.03 -0.39
N PHE A 12 7.69 -5.14 0.48
CA PHE A 12 8.34 -5.49 1.73
C PHE A 12 7.38 -5.27 2.89
N MET A 13 7.11 -6.32 3.65
CA MET A 13 6.28 -6.27 4.84
C MET A 13 7.10 -6.69 6.05
N GLY A 14 6.73 -6.21 7.22
CA GLY A 14 7.39 -6.59 8.48
C GLY A 14 7.35 -5.47 9.52
N VAL A 15 7.89 -5.75 10.69
CA VAL A 15 7.90 -4.85 11.84
C VAL A 15 8.74 -3.59 11.57
N ASP A 16 8.46 -2.52 12.32
CA ASP A 16 9.24 -1.29 12.26
C ASP A 16 10.68 -1.55 12.69
N GLY A 17 11.60 -0.87 12.04
CA GLY A 17 13.03 -1.04 12.30
C GLY A 17 13.70 -2.25 11.63
N SER A 18 12.96 -3.10 10.90
CA SER A 18 13.54 -4.27 10.22
C SER A 18 14.34 -3.96 8.95
N GLY A 19 14.61 -2.69 8.66
CA GLY A 19 15.44 -2.28 7.52
C GLY A 19 14.74 -2.29 6.15
N LYS A 20 13.42 -2.45 6.09
CA LYS A 20 12.64 -2.47 4.83
C LYS A 20 12.92 -1.28 3.94
N THR A 21 12.85 -0.08 4.48
CA THR A 21 13.08 1.17 3.73
C THR A 21 14.48 1.24 3.17
N THR A 22 15.48 0.80 3.93
CA THR A 22 16.88 0.77 3.49
C THR A 22 17.07 -0.20 2.34
N ILE A 23 16.52 -1.41 2.45
CA ILE A 23 16.60 -2.43 1.40
C ILE A 23 15.85 -1.97 0.16
N SER A 24 14.62 -1.48 0.31
CA SER A 24 13.80 -0.99 -0.80
C SER A 24 14.48 0.11 -1.61
N LYS A 25 15.10 1.08 -0.93
CA LYS A 25 15.86 2.16 -1.58
C LYS A 25 17.16 1.68 -2.23
N LYS A 26 17.83 0.67 -1.65
CA LYS A 26 18.98 0.05 -2.30
C LYS A 26 18.59 -0.65 -3.60
N ILE A 27 17.51 -1.42 -3.59
CA ILE A 27 17.01 -2.13 -4.78
C ILE A 27 16.60 -1.11 -5.85
N GLU A 28 15.92 -0.02 -5.48
CA GLU A 28 15.57 1.04 -6.42
C GLU A 28 16.80 1.59 -7.16
N LYS A 29 17.92 1.78 -6.47
CA LYS A 29 19.17 2.26 -7.06
C LYS A 29 19.88 1.23 -7.96
N MET A 30 19.59 -0.06 -7.78
CA MET A 30 20.25 -1.13 -8.53
C MET A 30 19.58 -1.41 -9.89
N PHE A 31 18.33 -1.02 -10.06
CA PHE A 31 17.57 -1.34 -11.28
C PHE A 31 17.10 -0.06 -11.98
N ASP A 32 17.52 0.07 -13.22
CA ASP A 32 16.97 1.10 -14.10
C ASP A 32 15.48 0.91 -14.30
N LYS A 33 14.72 2.01 -14.36
CA LYS A 33 13.25 2.00 -14.47
C LYS A 33 12.52 1.36 -13.29
N SER A 34 13.14 1.39 -12.10
CA SER A 34 12.46 1.07 -10.84
C SER A 34 11.91 2.33 -10.18
N LYS A 35 10.90 2.16 -9.31
CA LYS A 35 10.32 3.24 -8.51
C LYS A 35 9.96 2.76 -7.13
N TYR A 36 10.49 3.47 -6.13
CA TYR A 36 10.15 3.27 -4.72
C TYR A 36 8.86 3.98 -4.36
N LEU A 37 8.02 3.30 -3.59
CA LEU A 37 6.76 3.81 -3.07
C LEU A 37 6.57 3.35 -1.61
N HIS A 38 6.06 4.23 -0.78
CA HIS A 38 5.70 3.89 0.59
C HIS A 38 4.19 3.69 0.70
N LEU A 39 3.76 2.49 1.08
CA LEU A 39 2.39 2.05 1.34
C LEU A 39 1.43 2.24 0.16
N LYS A 40 1.20 3.46 -0.31
CA LYS A 40 0.24 3.78 -1.36
C LYS A 40 0.77 4.86 -2.32
N PRO A 41 0.33 4.84 -3.58
CA PRO A 41 0.61 5.94 -4.49
C PRO A 41 -0.16 7.20 -4.05
N TYR A 42 0.53 8.31 -3.93
CA TYR A 42 -0.08 9.61 -3.59
C TYR A 42 -0.62 10.30 -4.85
N ILE A 43 -1.83 9.95 -5.29
CA ILE A 43 -2.41 10.56 -6.48
C ILE A 43 -3.57 11.50 -6.16
N ILE A 44 -4.45 11.14 -5.22
CA ILE A 44 -5.72 11.83 -5.03
C ILE A 44 -5.83 12.53 -3.67
N PHE A 45 -5.31 11.94 -2.62
CA PHE A 45 -5.34 12.53 -1.29
C PHE A 45 -3.97 12.40 -0.63
N GLN A 46 -3.24 13.49 -0.66
CA GLN A 46 -2.08 13.66 0.20
C GLN A 46 -2.60 13.89 1.61
N ASP A 47 -2.85 12.82 2.34
CA ASP A 47 -3.16 12.94 3.76
C ASP A 47 -1.87 13.38 4.48
N ARG A 48 -1.72 14.70 4.62
CA ARG A 48 -0.64 15.34 5.38
C ARG A 48 -0.79 15.11 6.88
N ARG A 49 -1.78 14.32 7.30
CA ARG A 49 -2.04 14.06 8.70
C ARG A 49 -1.00 13.13 9.26
N THR A 50 -0.07 13.77 9.90
CA THR A 50 0.60 13.34 11.13
C THR A 50 1.23 11.95 11.09
N VAL A 51 2.53 11.96 11.19
CA VAL A 51 3.27 10.87 11.83
C VAL A 51 2.55 10.57 13.14
N ILE A 52 1.75 9.51 13.15
CA ILE A 52 1.06 9.04 14.35
C ILE A 52 2.16 8.52 15.29
N LYS A 53 2.46 9.28 16.34
CA LYS A 53 3.53 8.95 17.29
C LYS A 53 3.26 7.62 18.02
N ASN A 54 2.00 7.27 18.24
CA ASN A 54 1.60 6.03 18.92
C ASN A 54 0.34 5.43 18.27
N PRO A 55 0.46 4.70 17.15
CA PRO A 55 -0.68 4.19 16.40
C PRO A 55 -1.57 3.25 17.20
N HIS A 56 -1.01 2.52 18.18
CA HIS A 56 -1.74 1.55 18.99
C HIS A 56 -2.56 2.15 20.14
N LYS A 57 -2.36 3.43 20.46
CA LYS A 57 -3.13 4.13 21.54
C LYS A 57 -4.35 4.86 21.04
N GLU A 58 -4.52 4.97 19.73
CA GLU A 58 -5.62 5.73 19.15
C GLU A 58 -6.85 4.85 18.89
N THR A 59 -8.03 5.46 18.98
CA THR A 59 -9.31 4.80 18.72
C THR A 59 -9.45 4.42 17.24
N LYS A 60 -10.09 3.27 16.98
CA LYS A 60 -10.43 2.86 15.62
C LYS A 60 -11.37 3.87 14.96
N SER A 61 -11.26 4.03 13.66
CA SER A 61 -12.21 4.79 12.85
C SER A 61 -13.57 4.09 12.82
N THR A 62 -14.61 4.82 12.41
CA THR A 62 -15.90 4.18 12.12
C THR A 62 -15.78 3.21 10.95
N ILE A 63 -16.71 2.26 10.87
CA ILE A 63 -16.78 1.28 9.77
C ILE A 63 -16.87 2.01 8.42
N THR A 64 -17.71 3.03 8.32
CA THR A 64 -17.88 3.84 7.11
C THR A 64 -16.58 4.50 6.66
N VAL A 65 -15.86 5.15 7.59
CA VAL A 65 -14.58 5.80 7.29
C VAL A 65 -13.53 4.77 6.85
N SER A 66 -13.49 3.62 7.49
CA SER A 66 -12.57 2.52 7.12
C SER A 66 -12.87 1.99 5.71
N PHE A 67 -14.14 1.85 5.35
CA PHE A 67 -14.58 1.41 4.03
C PHE A 67 -14.16 2.40 2.95
N PHE A 68 -14.50 3.68 3.10
CA PHE A 68 -14.16 4.71 2.11
C PHE A 68 -12.64 4.91 1.99
N ARG A 69 -11.90 4.79 3.09
CA ARG A 69 -10.43 4.83 3.05
C ARG A 69 -9.87 3.71 2.18
N LEU A 70 -10.32 2.47 2.41
CA LEU A 70 -9.84 1.32 1.65
C LEU A 70 -10.24 1.40 0.17
N LEU A 71 -11.45 1.91 -0.11
CA LEU A 71 -11.91 2.14 -1.48
C LEU A 71 -11.07 3.23 -2.18
N SER A 72 -10.76 4.33 -1.50
CA SER A 72 -9.90 5.38 -2.04
C SER A 72 -8.50 4.87 -2.34
N TRP A 73 -7.96 3.98 -1.51
CA TRP A 73 -6.69 3.31 -1.79
C TRP A 73 -6.77 2.44 -3.05
N LEU A 74 -7.83 1.64 -3.18
CA LEU A 74 -8.04 0.80 -4.37
C LEU A 74 -8.05 1.63 -5.65
N ILE A 75 -8.79 2.75 -5.66
CA ILE A 75 -8.84 3.67 -6.78
C ILE A 75 -7.45 4.25 -7.06
N SER A 76 -6.74 4.69 -6.02
CA SER A 76 -5.39 5.26 -6.15
C SER A 76 -4.40 4.27 -6.74
N TYR A 77 -4.41 3.00 -6.30
CA TYR A 77 -3.55 1.96 -6.86
C TYR A 77 -3.86 1.68 -8.34
N LYS A 78 -5.14 1.51 -8.69
CA LYS A 78 -5.55 1.24 -10.07
C LYS A 78 -5.21 2.41 -11.00
N PHE A 79 -5.49 3.63 -10.56
CA PHE A 79 -5.22 4.84 -11.34
C PHE A 79 -3.71 5.06 -11.52
N PHE A 80 -2.92 4.84 -10.45
CA PHE A 80 -1.47 4.93 -10.53
C PHE A 80 -0.88 3.98 -11.57
N PHE A 81 -1.25 2.70 -11.55
CA PHE A 81 -0.77 1.73 -12.52
C PHE A 81 -1.36 1.92 -13.92
N PHE A 82 -2.48 2.60 -14.03
CA PHE A 82 -3.04 2.97 -15.33
C PHE A 82 -2.22 4.07 -16.01
N ILE A 83 -1.79 5.08 -15.24
CA ILE A 83 -1.03 6.22 -15.77
C ILE A 83 0.47 5.89 -15.88
N ASN A 84 1.04 5.29 -14.84
CA ASN A 84 2.49 5.07 -14.75
C ASN A 84 2.88 3.73 -15.37
N LYS A 85 3.09 3.72 -16.67
CA LYS A 85 3.54 2.52 -17.41
C LYS A 85 5.04 2.53 -17.71
N ASN A 86 5.75 3.56 -17.28
CA ASN A 86 7.15 3.81 -17.68
C ASN A 86 8.17 3.03 -16.87
N HIS A 87 7.80 2.52 -15.69
CA HIS A 87 8.68 1.75 -14.84
C HIS A 87 8.42 0.25 -15.01
N LYS A 88 9.48 -0.53 -14.93
CA LYS A 88 9.41 -2.00 -15.01
C LYS A 88 9.28 -2.65 -13.64
N ILE A 89 9.74 -1.98 -12.58
CA ILE A 89 9.74 -2.49 -11.21
C ILE A 89 9.18 -1.40 -10.28
N TYR A 90 8.15 -1.78 -9.53
CA TYR A 90 7.60 -0.96 -8.44
C TYR A 90 7.91 -1.62 -7.11
N ILE A 91 8.60 -0.89 -6.25
CA ILE A 91 9.09 -1.38 -4.96
C ILE A 91 8.29 -0.69 -3.87
N PHE A 92 7.47 -1.43 -3.15
CA PHE A 92 6.66 -0.92 -2.06
C PHE A 92 7.29 -1.25 -0.71
N ASP A 93 7.59 -0.22 0.06
CA ASP A 93 7.84 -0.34 1.49
C ASP A 93 6.49 -0.28 2.21
N ARG A 94 5.92 -1.42 2.51
CA ARG A 94 4.53 -1.71 2.88
C ARG A 94 3.57 -1.66 1.69
N TYR A 95 2.56 -2.47 1.75
CA TYR A 95 1.52 -2.56 0.71
C TYR A 95 0.14 -2.53 1.38
N ALA A 96 -0.94 -2.34 0.61
CA ALA A 96 -2.30 -2.27 1.15
C ALA A 96 -2.67 -3.48 2.02
N HIS A 97 -2.10 -4.65 1.74
CA HIS A 97 -2.33 -5.88 2.51
C HIS A 97 -1.81 -5.82 3.96
N ASP A 98 -0.92 -4.87 4.29
CA ASP A 98 -0.43 -4.63 5.65
C ASP A 98 -1.57 -4.26 6.63
N ILE A 99 -2.69 -3.76 6.10
CA ILE A 99 -3.90 -3.44 6.89
C ILE A 99 -4.53 -4.67 7.57
N ILE A 100 -4.32 -5.88 7.02
CA ILE A 100 -4.77 -7.13 7.64
C ILE A 100 -3.85 -7.53 8.80
N ILE A 101 -2.56 -7.23 8.64
CA ILE A 101 -1.53 -7.61 9.61
C ILE A 101 -1.58 -6.69 10.83
N ASP A 102 -1.66 -5.39 10.59
CA ASP A 102 -1.71 -4.36 11.63
C ASP A 102 -2.87 -3.37 11.41
N PRO A 103 -4.13 -3.81 11.65
CA PRO A 103 -5.30 -2.95 11.45
C PRO A 103 -5.32 -1.72 12.36
N LEU A 104 -4.71 -1.78 13.54
CA LEU A 104 -4.66 -0.68 14.50
C LEU A 104 -3.84 0.49 13.97
N ARG A 105 -2.72 0.21 13.32
CA ARG A 105 -1.87 1.23 12.67
C ARG A 105 -2.67 2.12 11.69
N TYR A 106 -3.63 1.52 11.02
CA TYR A 106 -4.48 2.21 10.03
C TYR A 106 -5.83 2.65 10.60
N LYS A 107 -6.04 2.50 11.91
CA LYS A 107 -7.33 2.74 12.57
C LYS A 107 -8.49 2.00 11.87
N HIS A 108 -8.18 0.82 11.34
CA HIS A 108 -9.10 0.06 10.50
C HIS A 108 -10.14 -0.67 11.35
N ASN A 109 -11.40 -0.59 10.94
CA ASN A 109 -12.53 -1.14 11.68
C ASN A 109 -13.54 -1.89 10.79
N LEU A 110 -13.07 -2.49 9.70
CA LEU A 110 -13.87 -3.43 8.93
C LEU A 110 -13.62 -4.87 9.39
N SER A 111 -14.60 -5.74 9.16
CA SER A 111 -14.40 -7.17 9.37
C SER A 111 -13.27 -7.69 8.48
N LYS A 112 -12.54 -8.68 8.99
CA LYS A 112 -11.42 -9.28 8.26
C LYS A 112 -11.84 -9.86 6.89
N ASN A 113 -13.03 -10.44 6.82
CA ASN A 113 -13.54 -11.02 5.58
C ASN A 113 -13.84 -9.95 4.52
N LEU A 114 -14.52 -8.86 4.92
CA LEU A 114 -14.80 -7.75 4.01
C LEU A 114 -13.52 -7.05 3.56
N THR A 115 -12.56 -6.86 4.46
CA THR A 115 -11.24 -6.31 4.14
C THR A 115 -10.52 -7.18 3.11
N LYS A 116 -10.48 -8.50 3.30
CA LYS A 116 -9.88 -9.44 2.33
C LYS A 116 -10.58 -9.39 0.98
N LEU A 117 -11.90 -9.32 0.97
CA LEU A 117 -12.68 -9.21 -0.27
C LEU A 117 -12.28 -7.95 -1.05
N ILE A 118 -12.23 -6.79 -0.41
CA ILE A 118 -11.84 -5.54 -1.07
C ILE A 118 -10.39 -5.61 -1.54
N LEU A 119 -9.48 -6.15 -0.72
CA LEU A 119 -8.06 -6.30 -1.09
C LEU A 119 -7.84 -7.25 -2.27
N SER A 120 -8.75 -8.18 -2.51
CA SER A 120 -8.65 -9.08 -3.68
C SER A 120 -8.74 -8.34 -5.02
N PHE A 121 -9.30 -7.13 -5.03
CA PHE A 121 -9.39 -6.26 -6.21
C PHE A 121 -8.14 -5.37 -6.41
N PHE A 122 -7.24 -5.33 -5.44
CA PHE A 122 -5.98 -4.61 -5.58
C PHE A 122 -5.02 -5.31 -6.55
N PRO A 123 -4.16 -4.56 -7.24
CA PRO A 123 -3.05 -5.17 -7.97
C PRO A 123 -2.23 -6.02 -7.00
N LYS A 124 -1.99 -7.28 -7.34
CA LYS A 124 -1.23 -8.18 -6.47
C LYS A 124 0.27 -7.98 -6.70
N PRO A 125 1.08 -7.97 -5.63
CA PRO A 125 2.53 -8.16 -5.75
C PRO A 125 2.83 -9.49 -6.44
N ASP A 126 3.94 -9.54 -7.13
CA ASP A 126 4.42 -10.73 -7.86
C ASP A 126 5.26 -11.63 -6.97
#